data_03e993746bcc3ec738cdaa47ac4d283e
#
_entry.id   03e993746bcc3ec738cdaa47ac4d283e
#
_cell.length_a   1.000
_cell.length_b   1.000
_cell.length_c   1.000
_cell.angle_alpha   90.00
_cell.angle_beta   90.00
_cell.angle_gamma   90.00
#
_symmetry.space_group_name_H-M   'P 1'
#
loop_
_entity.id
_entity.type
_entity.pdbx_description
1 polymer ?
#
loop_
_entity_poly.entity_id
_entity_poly.type
_entity_poly.pdbx_seq_one_letter_code
_entity_poly.pdbx_strand_id
1 'polypeptide(L)'
;MSCVQCGQQVEPSFRYCPWCGSAQRRKLVEFFRGHDDFDHGRSLRVSRYFRTPEQEPHVRFSVWSEAGVAQAAVSIDEDEAARLGALLAPRPRRKPRRSFLRMHSS
;
A
#
# COMPACT_ATOMS: atom_id res chain seq x y z
N MET A 1 -19.40 2.36 -16.04
CA MET A 1 -18.11 3.06 -15.90
C MET A 1 -17.19 2.62 -17.01
N SER A 2 -16.45 3.54 -17.58
CA SER A 2 -15.54 3.21 -18.68
C SER A 2 -14.16 2.83 -18.14
N CYS A 3 -13.55 1.83 -18.74
CA CYS A 3 -12.19 1.45 -18.40
C CYS A 3 -11.23 2.57 -18.82
N VAL A 4 -10.32 2.94 -17.93
CA VAL A 4 -9.37 4.04 -18.20
C VAL A 4 -8.32 3.63 -19.26
N GLN A 5 -8.14 2.34 -19.50
CA GLN A 5 -7.13 1.88 -20.43
C GLN A 5 -7.68 1.60 -21.81
N CYS A 6 -8.78 0.87 -21.91
CA CYS A 6 -9.30 0.45 -23.21
C CYS A 6 -10.62 1.14 -23.60
N GLY A 7 -11.25 1.85 -22.68
CA GLY A 7 -12.48 2.59 -22.96
C GLY A 7 -13.75 1.77 -22.98
N GLN A 8 -13.68 0.48 -22.77
CA GLN A 8 -14.86 -0.37 -22.76
C GLN A 8 -15.68 -0.16 -21.50
N GLN A 9 -16.96 -0.43 -21.57
CA GLN A 9 -17.82 -0.34 -20.40
C GLN A 9 -17.53 -1.47 -19.43
N VAL A 10 -17.42 -1.15 -18.16
CA VAL A 10 -17.08 -2.11 -17.11
C VAL A 10 -18.02 -1.88 -15.94
N GLU A 11 -18.48 -2.97 -15.33
CA GLU A 11 -19.26 -2.87 -14.11
C GLU A 11 -18.42 -2.21 -13.01
N PRO A 12 -18.99 -1.27 -12.25
CA PRO A 12 -18.23 -0.62 -11.18
C PRO A 12 -17.71 -1.58 -10.12
N SER A 13 -18.34 -2.74 -9.97
CA SER A 13 -17.92 -3.73 -8.99
C SER A 13 -16.69 -4.52 -9.42
N PHE A 14 -16.33 -4.48 -10.68
CA PHE A 14 -15.17 -5.21 -11.16
C PHE A 14 -13.89 -4.53 -10.72
N ARG A 15 -12.96 -5.31 -10.20
CA ARG A 15 -11.64 -4.80 -9.83
C ARG A 15 -10.75 -4.62 -11.03
N TYR A 16 -10.95 -5.44 -12.04
CA TYR A 16 -10.15 -5.45 -13.25
C TYR A 16 -11.06 -5.44 -14.44
N CYS A 17 -10.59 -4.83 -15.50
CA CYS A 17 -11.35 -4.78 -16.75
C CYS A 17 -11.34 -6.17 -17.39
N PRO A 18 -12.51 -6.75 -17.70
CA PRO A 18 -12.54 -8.06 -18.34
C PRO A 18 -12.02 -8.03 -19.77
N TRP A 19 -11.90 -6.84 -20.36
CA TRP A 19 -11.49 -6.69 -21.75
C TRP A 19 -9.99 -6.55 -21.91
N CYS A 20 -9.34 -5.79 -21.01
CA CYS A 20 -7.91 -5.54 -21.15
C CYS A 20 -7.10 -5.94 -19.90
N GLY A 21 -7.77 -6.36 -18.85
CA GLY A 21 -7.08 -6.81 -17.63
C GLY A 21 -6.55 -5.72 -16.73
N SER A 22 -6.72 -4.45 -17.08
CA SER A 22 -6.18 -3.38 -16.27
C SER A 22 -7.02 -3.17 -15.00
N ALA A 23 -6.39 -2.65 -13.96
CA ALA A 23 -7.08 -2.33 -12.72
C ALA A 23 -8.05 -1.19 -12.95
N GLN A 24 -9.26 -1.31 -12.37
CA GLN A 24 -10.29 -0.29 -12.54
C GLN A 24 -10.19 0.83 -11.54
N ARG A 25 -9.45 0.63 -10.47
CA ARG A 25 -9.31 1.64 -9.44
C ARG A 25 -8.20 2.61 -9.79
N ARG A 26 -8.48 3.91 -9.57
CA ARG A 26 -7.46 4.93 -9.72
C ARG A 26 -6.70 5.14 -8.42
N LYS A 27 -7.30 4.74 -7.30
CA LYS A 27 -6.73 4.95 -5.99
C LYS A 27 -7.20 3.87 -5.03
N LEU A 28 -6.30 3.45 -4.18
CA LEU A 28 -6.60 2.52 -3.10
C LEU A 28 -6.13 3.18 -1.81
N VAL A 29 -7.02 3.26 -0.81
CA VAL A 29 -6.72 3.96 0.44
C VAL A 29 -6.93 3.01 1.59
N GLU A 30 -5.98 3.01 2.53
CA GLU A 30 -6.09 2.24 3.75
C GLU A 30 -5.57 3.03 4.94
N PHE A 31 -6.17 2.79 6.09
CA PHE A 31 -5.74 3.42 7.34
C PHE A 31 -5.13 2.37 8.25
N PHE A 32 -4.05 2.74 8.88
CA PHE A 32 -3.36 1.87 9.85
C PHE A 32 -3.29 2.62 11.17
N ARG A 33 -3.77 1.97 12.21
CA ARG A 33 -3.79 2.60 13.54
C ARG A 33 -2.38 2.70 14.09
N GLY A 34 -2.08 3.81 14.75
CA GLY A 34 -0.80 3.98 15.41
C GLY A 34 -0.61 3.00 16.55
N HIS A 35 0.64 2.75 16.89
CA HIS A 35 0.96 1.84 17.98
C HIS A 35 0.46 2.42 19.30
N ASP A 36 -0.21 1.61 20.10
CA ASP A 36 -0.87 2.09 21.31
C ASP A 36 0.10 2.78 22.27
N ASP A 37 1.33 2.28 22.36
CA ASP A 37 2.30 2.81 23.31
C ASP A 37 3.07 4.02 22.77
N PHE A 38 3.24 4.11 21.45
CA PHE A 38 4.11 5.12 20.86
C PHE A 38 3.34 6.24 20.18
N ASP A 39 2.21 5.92 19.56
CA ASP A 39 1.46 6.89 18.78
C ASP A 39 -0.04 6.73 18.97
N HIS A 40 -0.45 6.64 20.22
CA HIS A 40 -1.86 6.49 20.55
C HIS A 40 -2.69 7.63 19.97
N GLY A 41 -3.79 7.28 19.33
CA GLY A 41 -4.71 8.27 18.76
C GLY A 41 -4.33 8.75 17.37
N ARG A 42 -3.13 8.40 16.88
CA ARG A 42 -2.72 8.75 15.53
C ARG A 42 -2.96 7.59 14.58
N SER A 43 -3.02 7.92 13.31
CA SER A 43 -3.18 6.89 12.29
C SER A 43 -2.36 7.26 11.08
N LEU A 44 -1.99 6.24 10.30
CA LEU A 44 -1.29 6.39 9.04
C LEU A 44 -2.28 6.10 7.94
N ARG A 45 -2.46 7.04 7.03
CA ARG A 45 -3.26 6.82 5.84
C ARG A 45 -2.31 6.58 4.68
N VAL A 46 -2.53 5.48 3.98
CA VAL A 46 -1.73 5.13 2.81
C VAL A 46 -2.65 5.17 1.60
N SER A 47 -2.30 5.99 0.63
CA SER A 47 -3.07 6.11 -0.61
C SER A 47 -2.19 5.66 -1.76
N ARG A 48 -2.60 4.61 -2.43
CA ARG A 48 -1.88 4.11 -3.59
C ARG A 48 -2.59 4.60 -4.84
N TYR A 49 -1.88 5.37 -5.65
CA TYR A 49 -2.41 5.90 -6.90
C TYR A 49 -1.87 5.07 -8.04
N PHE A 50 -2.77 4.56 -8.86
CA PHE A 50 -2.41 3.73 -10.00
C PHE A 50 -2.17 4.61 -11.22
N ARG A 51 -1.42 4.07 -12.16
CA ARG A 51 -1.13 4.81 -13.40
C ARG A 51 -2.42 5.13 -14.13
N THR A 52 -2.55 6.38 -14.53
CA THR A 52 -3.61 6.83 -15.42
C THR A 52 -2.96 7.68 -16.51
N PRO A 53 -3.72 8.06 -17.58
CA PRO A 53 -3.13 8.94 -18.59
C PRO A 53 -2.63 10.27 -18.02
N GLU A 54 -3.20 10.72 -16.90
CA GLU A 54 -2.86 12.01 -16.33
C GLU A 54 -1.91 11.95 -15.15
N GLN A 55 -1.58 10.74 -14.65
CA GLN A 55 -0.78 10.67 -13.43
C GLN A 55 0.13 9.46 -13.43
N GLU A 56 1.34 9.66 -12.93
CA GLU A 56 2.27 8.58 -12.69
C GLU A 56 1.87 7.82 -11.44
N PRO A 57 2.12 6.51 -11.38
CA PRO A 57 1.81 5.75 -10.18
C PRO A 57 2.69 6.19 -9.03
N HIS A 58 2.09 6.32 -7.87
CA HIS A 58 2.83 6.72 -6.67
C HIS A 58 2.05 6.33 -5.44
N VAL A 59 2.70 6.42 -4.28
CA VAL A 59 2.08 6.11 -3.00
C VAL A 59 2.25 7.31 -2.09
N ARG A 60 1.16 7.76 -1.50
CA ARG A 60 1.17 8.90 -0.59
C ARG A 60 0.89 8.42 0.82
N PHE A 61 1.72 8.86 1.72
CA PHE A 61 1.56 8.58 3.15
C PHE A 61 1.16 9.86 3.86
N SER A 62 0.22 9.76 4.79
CA SER A 62 -0.14 10.93 5.62
C SER A 62 -0.39 10.47 7.04
N VAL A 63 -0.03 11.33 7.98
CA VAL A 63 -0.21 11.08 9.40
C VAL A 63 -1.40 11.91 9.86
N TRP A 64 -2.34 11.25 10.53
CA TRP A 64 -3.58 11.88 10.95
C TRP A 64 -3.67 11.88 12.46
N SER A 65 -4.13 12.99 13.01
CA SER A 65 -4.33 13.12 14.44
C SER A 65 -5.65 12.46 14.86
N GLU A 66 -5.81 12.30 16.17
CA GLU A 66 -7.04 11.78 16.73
C GLU A 66 -8.24 12.63 16.35
N ALA A 67 -8.03 13.94 16.16
CA ALA A 67 -9.08 14.87 15.77
C ALA A 67 -9.43 14.79 14.29
N GLY A 68 -8.76 13.93 13.53
CA GLY A 68 -9.04 13.78 12.10
C GLY A 68 -8.36 14.84 11.24
N VAL A 69 -7.25 15.39 11.70
CA VAL A 69 -6.51 16.41 10.97
C VAL A 69 -5.20 15.81 10.46
N ALA A 70 -4.93 16.03 9.18
CA ALA A 70 -3.67 15.56 8.58
C ALA A 70 -2.53 16.43 9.08
N GLN A 71 -1.51 15.81 9.65
CA GLN A 71 -0.39 16.52 10.26
C GLN A 71 0.83 16.58 9.35
N ALA A 72 1.01 15.58 8.50
CA ALA A 72 2.14 15.52 7.60
C ALA A 72 1.82 14.57 6.46
N ALA A 73 2.50 14.74 5.33
CA ALA A 73 2.31 13.85 4.20
C ALA A 73 3.56 13.84 3.34
N VAL A 74 3.78 12.72 2.67
CA VAL A 74 4.87 12.55 1.73
C VAL A 74 4.43 11.55 0.67
N SER A 75 4.83 11.79 -0.58
CA SER A 75 4.57 10.87 -1.67
C SER A 75 5.89 10.26 -2.13
N ILE A 76 5.86 8.97 -2.45
CA ILE A 76 7.03 8.27 -2.95
C ILE A 76 6.67 7.60 -4.27
N ASP A 77 7.67 7.38 -5.12
CA ASP A 77 7.43 6.74 -6.41
C ASP A 77 7.37 5.22 -6.25
N GLU A 78 7.15 4.54 -7.37
CA GLU A 78 6.98 3.08 -7.34
C GLU A 78 8.25 2.35 -6.92
N ASP A 79 9.41 2.86 -7.28
CA ASP A 79 10.66 2.23 -6.88
C ASP A 79 10.85 2.31 -5.36
N GLU A 80 10.58 3.46 -4.79
CA GLU A 80 10.67 3.62 -3.34
C GLU A 80 9.59 2.82 -2.63
N ALA A 81 8.40 2.74 -3.22
CA ALA A 81 7.32 1.94 -2.64
C ALA A 81 7.71 0.47 -2.62
N ALA A 82 8.36 -0.02 -3.66
CA ALA A 82 8.82 -1.41 -3.70
C ALA A 82 9.86 -1.68 -2.61
N ARG A 83 10.77 -0.73 -2.40
CA ARG A 83 11.77 -0.85 -1.33
C ARG A 83 11.10 -0.87 0.04
N LEU A 84 10.13 0.00 0.25
CA LEU A 84 9.39 0.03 1.50
C LEU A 84 8.64 -1.27 1.73
N GLY A 85 7.98 -1.78 0.69
CA GLY A 85 7.26 -3.03 0.79
C GLY A 85 8.16 -4.20 1.16
N ALA A 86 9.36 -4.23 0.59
CA ALA A 86 10.32 -5.29 0.90
C ALA A 86 10.78 -5.20 2.35
N LEU A 87 10.94 -3.98 2.85
CA LEU A 87 11.33 -3.79 4.25
C LEU A 87 10.23 -4.22 5.21
N LEU A 88 8.98 -3.90 4.88
CA LEU A 88 7.85 -4.17 5.75
C LEU A 88 7.36 -5.62 5.68
N ALA A 89 7.63 -6.29 4.56
CA ALA A 89 7.16 -7.67 4.39
C ALA A 89 7.78 -8.56 5.46
N PRO A 90 6.99 -9.48 6.02
CA PRO A 90 7.57 -10.41 6.98
C PRO A 90 8.67 -11.20 6.31
N ARG A 91 9.78 -11.33 6.98
CA ARG A 91 10.85 -12.15 6.44
C ARG A 91 10.37 -13.59 6.35
N PRO A 92 10.74 -14.30 5.28
CA PRO A 92 10.42 -15.72 5.26
C PRO A 92 10.94 -16.32 6.53
N ARG A 93 10.05 -16.99 7.25
CA ARG A 93 10.45 -17.61 8.49
C ARG A 93 11.49 -18.66 8.20
N ARG A 94 12.67 -18.45 8.68
CA ARG A 94 13.67 -19.48 8.57
C ARG A 94 13.27 -20.62 9.45
N LYS A 95 13.42 -21.81 8.94
CA LYS A 95 13.25 -22.95 9.79
C LYS A 95 14.30 -22.90 10.86
N PRO A 96 13.97 -23.24 12.13
CA PRO A 96 14.94 -23.28 13.20
C PRO A 96 16.08 -24.18 12.75
N ARG A 97 17.19 -23.75 12.82
CA ARG A 97 18.32 -24.53 12.40
C ARG A 97 18.71 -25.48 13.50
N ARG A 98 18.08 -25.49 13.26
CA ARG A 98 18.06 -25.77 14.00
C ARG A 98 18.61 -25.61 14.71
N SER A 99 18.41 -25.01 14.78
CA SER A 99 18.35 -24.46 15.66
C SER A 99 18.79 -24.20 15.75
N PHE A 100 19.09 -24.44 15.53
CA PHE A 100 18.99 -24.02 15.89
C PHE A 100 19.53 -23.76 15.71
N LEU A 101 19.99 -24.25 15.88
CA LEU A 101 19.93 -23.96 16.18
C LEU A 101 20.40 -23.39 15.91
N ARG A 102 20.72 -23.59 15.96
CA ARG A 102 20.72 -23.07 16.20
C ARG A 102 21.02 -22.31 16.02
N MET A 103 21.51 -22.87 16.10
CA MET A 103 21.36 -22.29 16.36
C MET A 103 21.64 -21.54 16.07
N HIS A 104 22.08 -21.64 16.29
CA HIS A 104 21.94 -20.92 16.43
C HIS A 104 22.13 -20.12 16.00
N SER A 105 22.48 -20.64 16.11
CA SER A 105 22.47 -19.92 16.00
C SER A 105 22.21 -19.17 15.57
N SER A 106 22.29 -19.26 15.55
CA SER A 106 21.92 -18.58 15.30
C SER A 106 21.55 -18.07 15.05
#